data_3a1346a725bcda175648a7b018db785b
#
_entry.id   3a1346a725bcda175648a7b018db785b
#
_cell.length_a   1.000
_cell.length_b   1.000
_cell.length_c   1.000
_cell.angle_alpha   90.00
_cell.angle_beta   90.00
_cell.angle_gamma   90.00
#
_symmetry.space_group_name_H-M   'P 1'
#
loop_
_entity.id
_entity.type
_entity.pdbx_description
1 polymer ?
#
loop_
_entity_poly.entity_id
_entity_poly.type
_entity_poly.pdbx_seq_one_letter_code
_entity_poly.pdbx_strand_id
1 'polypeptide(L)'
;MLCSKNSCTGCLSCQNICPKNAIQVITDKQGFWQPQIDNEKCINCGLCHKSCPVYFKPHNEENLTEIYACWHKNPKKRQQATSGGLFTALMLQALSQNFYVCGSTLTDDLKAKHIIINKIEDYPLLIGSKYVQSFIGTTYKDIRKLLLQGEKVLFSGTPCQVAGLYAFLKKRYESQLFTVDLLCHGVPSPQIFKDYLNHLKSTHNANVIDFKFREKPGWRRYQVIAKFDDNKKDISYKDTNEYIKGFLKGNFLRSSCYNCAYTNLDRVSDLTIGDFWNYFSDNVNSEDIDDDKGISMLLINTQNGKSLFTKAKEDLIYFAKDFQKSIEKSPRLHKPTKKPETYEQFWQDYAQHDFSYMLKNYF
;
A
#
# COMPACT_ATOMS: atom_id res chain seq x y z
N MET A 1 26.31 0.66 -6.93
CA MET A 1 25.50 1.44 -7.90
C MET A 1 24.03 1.24 -7.59
N LEU A 2 23.21 2.28 -7.56
CA LEU A 2 21.74 2.18 -7.40
C LEU A 2 21.11 1.77 -8.73
N CYS A 3 19.87 1.21 -8.68
CA CYS A 3 19.12 0.92 -9.89
C CYS A 3 18.71 2.21 -10.63
N SER A 4 18.35 2.09 -11.90
CA SER A 4 17.87 3.21 -12.69
C SER A 4 16.65 3.88 -12.04
N LYS A 5 16.47 5.17 -12.26
CA LYS A 5 15.31 5.92 -11.76
C LYS A 5 13.98 5.26 -12.19
N ASN A 6 13.89 4.82 -13.43
CA ASN A 6 12.67 4.22 -13.98
C ASN A 6 12.34 2.84 -13.38
N SER A 7 13.35 2.10 -12.91
CA SER A 7 13.16 0.79 -12.27
C SER A 7 13.03 0.90 -10.75
N CYS A 8 13.46 2.03 -10.16
CA CYS A 8 13.43 2.22 -8.71
C CYS A 8 12.00 2.26 -8.19
N THR A 9 11.67 1.39 -7.23
CA THR A 9 10.35 1.35 -6.59
C THR A 9 10.21 2.32 -5.40
N GLY A 10 11.33 2.96 -4.99
CA GLY A 10 11.34 3.82 -3.80
C GLY A 10 11.19 3.07 -2.47
N CYS A 11 11.50 1.77 -2.43
CA CYS A 11 11.39 0.93 -1.22
C CYS A 11 12.42 1.28 -0.13
N LEU A 12 13.46 2.04 -0.45
CA LEU A 12 14.51 2.52 0.47
C LEU A 12 15.33 1.41 1.19
N SER A 13 15.33 0.18 0.69
CA SER A 13 16.21 -0.89 1.22
C SER A 13 17.68 -0.48 1.17
N CYS A 14 18.11 0.17 0.08
CA CYS A 14 19.46 0.68 -0.11
C CYS A 14 19.86 1.74 0.93
N GLN A 15 18.95 2.62 1.33
CA GLN A 15 19.19 3.61 2.39
C GLN A 15 19.33 2.91 3.75
N ASN A 16 18.45 1.99 4.05
CA ASN A 16 18.42 1.28 5.34
C ASN A 16 19.66 0.40 5.54
N ILE A 17 20.22 -0.20 4.48
CA ILE A 17 21.38 -1.09 4.58
C ILE A 17 22.72 -0.33 4.65
N CYS A 18 22.73 0.95 4.29
CA CYS A 18 23.99 1.70 4.20
C CYS A 18 24.61 1.95 5.57
N PRO A 19 25.83 1.36 5.88
CA PRO A 19 26.45 1.50 7.19
C PRO A 19 27.02 2.89 7.45
N LYS A 20 27.24 3.67 6.39
CA LYS A 20 27.80 5.05 6.45
C LYS A 20 26.72 6.12 6.31
N ASN A 21 25.42 5.73 6.22
CA ASN A 21 24.31 6.63 5.93
C ASN A 21 24.59 7.54 4.71
N ALA A 22 25.33 7.02 3.73
CA ALA A 22 25.72 7.71 2.50
C ALA A 22 24.63 7.76 1.44
N ILE A 23 23.41 7.31 1.76
CA ILE A 23 22.27 7.35 0.83
C ILE A 23 21.22 8.29 1.41
N GLN A 24 21.11 9.45 0.78
CA GLN A 24 20.08 10.44 1.04
C GLN A 24 18.83 10.14 0.21
N VAL A 25 17.69 10.67 0.63
CA VAL A 25 16.44 10.61 -0.15
C VAL A 25 16.13 12.01 -0.63
N ILE A 26 16.08 12.16 -1.94
CA ILE A 26 15.69 13.41 -2.60
C ILE A 26 14.30 13.27 -3.24
N THR A 27 13.64 14.38 -3.47
CA THR A 27 12.43 14.43 -4.29
C THR A 27 12.82 14.74 -5.73
N ASP A 28 12.38 13.92 -6.68
CA ASP A 28 12.64 14.16 -8.09
C ASP A 28 11.63 15.16 -8.71
N LYS A 29 11.83 15.51 -9.99
CA LYS A 29 10.97 16.47 -10.72
C LYS A 29 9.49 16.03 -10.81
N GLN A 30 9.22 14.74 -10.64
CA GLN A 30 7.86 14.17 -10.63
C GLN A 30 7.29 14.04 -9.20
N GLY A 31 8.05 14.51 -8.19
CA GLY A 31 7.64 14.47 -6.79
C GLY A 31 7.82 13.12 -6.09
N PHE A 32 8.54 12.17 -6.69
CA PHE A 32 8.82 10.88 -6.06
C PHE A 32 10.13 10.91 -5.27
N TRP A 33 10.16 10.18 -4.16
CA TRP A 33 11.38 9.98 -3.40
C TRP A 33 12.34 9.05 -4.13
N GLN A 34 13.58 9.55 -4.32
CA GLN A 34 14.66 8.83 -4.99
C GLN A 34 15.88 8.75 -4.07
N PRO A 35 16.52 7.57 -3.97
CA PRO A 35 17.79 7.46 -3.26
C PRO A 35 18.90 8.09 -4.09
N GLN A 36 19.76 8.87 -3.43
CA GLN A 36 20.96 9.48 -4.02
C GLN A 36 22.17 9.17 -3.16
N ILE A 37 23.28 8.77 -3.77
CA ILE A 37 24.54 8.49 -3.06
C ILE A 37 25.28 9.81 -2.80
N ASP A 38 25.66 10.01 -1.56
CA ASP A 38 26.63 11.00 -1.13
C ASP A 38 28.03 10.38 -1.31
N ASN A 39 28.74 10.83 -2.33
CA ASN A 39 30.04 10.28 -2.73
C ASN A 39 31.15 10.54 -1.69
N GLU A 40 31.03 11.60 -0.86
CA GLU A 40 31.97 11.89 0.19
C GLU A 40 31.91 10.89 1.35
N LYS A 41 30.72 10.37 1.63
CA LYS A 41 30.49 9.37 2.67
C LYS A 41 30.53 7.93 2.17
N CYS A 42 30.45 7.73 0.85
CA CYS A 42 30.35 6.40 0.26
C CYS A 42 31.70 5.68 0.26
N ILE A 43 31.76 4.52 0.89
CA ILE A 43 32.95 3.65 0.92
C ILE A 43 32.94 2.56 -0.16
N ASN A 44 32.05 2.64 -1.13
CA ASN A 44 31.91 1.71 -2.26
C ASN A 44 31.76 0.22 -1.87
N CYS A 45 31.17 -0.10 -0.72
CA CYS A 45 31.02 -1.47 -0.20
C CYS A 45 30.02 -2.35 -0.99
N GLY A 46 29.21 -1.80 -1.89
CA GLY A 46 28.24 -2.51 -2.72
C GLY A 46 27.00 -3.03 -2.00
N LEU A 47 26.81 -2.82 -0.69
CA LEU A 47 25.67 -3.36 0.08
C LEU A 47 24.33 -2.84 -0.47
N CYS A 48 24.25 -1.58 -0.90
CA CYS A 48 23.04 -1.00 -1.48
C CYS A 48 22.60 -1.69 -2.78
N HIS A 49 23.55 -2.15 -3.60
CA HIS A 49 23.28 -2.94 -4.79
C HIS A 49 22.76 -4.32 -4.41
N LYS A 50 23.45 -5.03 -3.50
CA LYS A 50 23.10 -6.37 -3.03
C LYS A 50 21.77 -6.44 -2.26
N SER A 51 21.25 -5.32 -1.75
CA SER A 51 19.95 -5.22 -1.08
C SER A 51 18.87 -4.60 -1.96
N CYS A 52 19.14 -4.37 -3.24
CA CYS A 52 18.15 -3.80 -4.13
C CYS A 52 17.26 -4.90 -4.74
N PRO A 53 15.93 -4.90 -4.47
CA PRO A 53 15.04 -5.94 -4.98
C PRO A 53 14.78 -5.83 -6.50
N VAL A 54 15.30 -4.80 -7.16
CA VAL A 54 15.32 -4.71 -8.63
C VAL A 54 16.36 -5.64 -9.24
N TYR A 55 17.49 -5.81 -8.56
CA TYR A 55 18.55 -6.72 -9.00
C TYR A 55 18.43 -8.12 -8.40
N PHE A 56 17.96 -8.22 -7.17
CA PHE A 56 17.85 -9.46 -6.41
C PHE A 56 16.47 -9.56 -5.80
N LYS A 57 15.49 -9.92 -6.65
CA LYS A 57 14.09 -10.06 -6.23
C LYS A 57 13.98 -11.21 -5.19
N PRO A 58 13.54 -10.91 -3.95
CA PRO A 58 13.18 -11.97 -3.02
C PRO A 58 11.99 -12.78 -3.56
N HIS A 59 11.96 -14.07 -3.32
CA HIS A 59 10.87 -14.97 -3.68
C HIS A 59 10.47 -15.84 -2.49
N ASN A 60 9.28 -16.41 -2.53
CA ASN A 60 8.86 -17.46 -1.63
C ASN A 60 9.27 -18.81 -2.22
N GLU A 61 9.77 -19.71 -1.37
CA GLU A 61 9.96 -21.11 -1.73
C GLU A 61 8.64 -21.88 -1.67
N GLU A 62 7.72 -21.44 -0.80
CA GLU A 62 6.36 -21.94 -0.71
C GLU A 62 5.47 -21.27 -1.78
N ASN A 63 4.52 -22.02 -2.29
CA ASN A 63 3.56 -21.54 -3.29
C ASN A 63 2.17 -22.09 -2.97
N LEU A 64 1.61 -21.64 -1.85
CA LEU A 64 0.25 -22.01 -1.46
C LEU A 64 -0.74 -21.30 -2.38
N THR A 65 -1.80 -22.01 -2.76
CA THR A 65 -2.82 -21.53 -3.71
C THR A 65 -4.21 -21.47 -3.06
N GLU A 66 -4.25 -21.08 -1.79
CA GLU A 66 -5.52 -20.90 -1.09
C GLU A 66 -6.02 -19.46 -1.25
N ILE A 67 -7.28 -19.34 -1.65
CA ILE A 67 -7.93 -18.03 -1.81
C ILE A 67 -9.26 -18.01 -1.06
N TYR A 68 -9.54 -16.88 -0.42
CA TYR A 68 -10.74 -16.66 0.38
C TYR A 68 -11.39 -15.33 0.06
N ALA A 69 -12.73 -15.30 0.11
CA ALA A 69 -13.51 -14.09 0.30
C ALA A 69 -13.72 -13.88 1.80
N CYS A 70 -13.41 -12.67 2.31
CA CYS A 70 -13.44 -12.42 3.76
C CYS A 70 -14.04 -11.05 4.08
N TRP A 71 -14.76 -10.98 5.22
CA TRP A 71 -15.11 -9.71 5.85
C TRP A 71 -15.23 -9.83 7.37
N HIS A 72 -15.07 -8.71 8.05
CA HIS A 72 -15.10 -8.66 9.51
C HIS A 72 -16.52 -8.87 10.04
N LYS A 73 -16.69 -9.76 11.05
CA LYS A 73 -17.98 -10.02 11.72
C LYS A 73 -18.56 -8.77 12.38
N ASN A 74 -17.70 -7.95 12.99
CA ASN A 74 -18.13 -6.71 13.62
C ASN A 74 -18.46 -5.66 12.53
N PRO A 75 -19.72 -5.20 12.43
CA PRO A 75 -20.17 -4.30 11.37
C PRO A 75 -19.51 -2.91 11.45
N LYS A 76 -19.18 -2.41 12.65
CA LYS A 76 -18.48 -1.12 12.81
C LYS A 76 -17.06 -1.20 12.29
N LYS A 77 -16.32 -2.26 12.59
CA LYS A 77 -14.95 -2.48 12.07
C LYS A 77 -14.95 -2.69 10.56
N ARG A 78 -15.93 -3.44 10.02
CA ARG A 78 -16.13 -3.59 8.57
C ARG A 78 -16.44 -2.25 7.90
N GLN A 79 -17.25 -1.41 8.54
CA GLN A 79 -17.60 -0.07 8.05
C GLN A 79 -16.41 0.87 8.00
N GLN A 80 -15.56 0.87 9.02
CA GLN A 80 -14.35 1.71 9.10
C GLN A 80 -13.25 1.30 8.12
N ALA A 81 -13.28 0.05 7.65
CA ALA A 81 -12.27 -0.46 6.71
C ALA A 81 -12.61 -0.09 5.27
N THR A 82 -11.60 0.03 4.43
CA THR A 82 -11.75 0.31 2.99
C THR A 82 -12.49 -0.78 2.24
N SER A 83 -12.21 -2.05 2.56
CA SER A 83 -12.82 -3.25 1.96
C SER A 83 -13.59 -4.05 3.03
N GLY A 84 -13.50 -5.36 3.06
CA GLY A 84 -14.18 -6.21 4.03
C GLY A 84 -13.67 -6.10 5.48
N GLY A 85 -12.53 -5.42 5.73
CA GLY A 85 -11.96 -5.30 7.09
C GLY A 85 -11.00 -6.43 7.47
N LEU A 86 -10.54 -7.22 6.50
CA LEU A 86 -9.59 -8.32 6.72
C LEU A 86 -8.30 -7.84 7.41
N PHE A 87 -7.66 -6.77 6.92
CA PHE A 87 -6.44 -6.25 7.54
C PHE A 87 -6.68 -5.82 8.98
N THR A 88 -7.85 -5.25 9.29
CA THR A 88 -8.22 -4.90 10.67
C THR A 88 -8.26 -6.13 11.58
N ALA A 89 -8.84 -7.24 11.13
CA ALA A 89 -8.86 -8.49 11.91
C ALA A 89 -7.46 -9.05 12.13
N LEU A 90 -6.63 -9.14 11.06
CA LEU A 90 -5.23 -9.60 11.16
C LEU A 90 -4.40 -8.74 12.13
N MET A 91 -4.53 -7.41 12.03
CA MET A 91 -3.82 -6.45 12.86
C MET A 91 -4.24 -6.53 14.32
N LEU A 92 -5.53 -6.54 14.62
CA LEU A 92 -6.04 -6.62 15.99
C LEU A 92 -5.64 -7.93 16.64
N GLN A 93 -5.69 -9.05 15.89
CA GLN A 93 -5.21 -10.35 16.36
C GLN A 93 -3.69 -10.33 16.64
N ALA A 94 -2.89 -9.67 15.81
CA ALA A 94 -1.46 -9.52 16.06
C ALA A 94 -1.20 -8.67 17.32
N LEU A 95 -1.85 -7.52 17.45
CA LEU A 95 -1.73 -6.63 18.62
C LEU A 95 -2.14 -7.33 19.93
N SER A 96 -3.22 -8.14 19.92
CA SER A 96 -3.65 -8.91 21.11
C SER A 96 -2.63 -9.95 21.57
N GLN A 97 -1.71 -10.34 20.69
CA GLN A 97 -0.58 -11.25 21.00
C GLN A 97 0.73 -10.48 21.19
N ASN A 98 0.69 -9.20 21.50
CA ASN A 98 1.84 -8.32 21.72
C ASN A 98 2.79 -8.19 20.51
N PHE A 99 2.29 -8.30 19.27
CA PHE A 99 3.10 -8.02 18.10
C PHE A 99 3.25 -6.51 17.93
N TYR A 100 4.36 -6.11 17.35
CA TYR A 100 4.51 -4.82 16.72
C TYR A 100 3.87 -4.86 15.33
N VAL A 101 3.01 -3.90 15.00
CA VAL A 101 2.37 -3.83 13.70
C VAL A 101 2.87 -2.60 12.94
N CYS A 102 3.38 -2.82 11.76
CA CYS A 102 3.88 -1.78 10.86
C CYS A 102 2.94 -1.61 9.67
N GLY A 103 2.56 -0.37 9.39
CA GLY A 103 1.71 -0.04 8.25
C GLY A 103 1.76 1.44 7.91
N SER A 104 1.07 1.83 6.84
CA SER A 104 1.02 3.22 6.38
C SER A 104 -0.02 4.02 7.13
N THR A 105 0.34 5.26 7.52
CA THR A 105 -0.56 6.29 8.05
C THR A 105 -0.43 7.59 7.27
N LEU A 106 -1.39 8.51 7.42
CA LEU A 106 -1.19 9.93 7.10
C LEU A 106 -0.73 10.66 8.36
N THR A 107 0.25 11.53 8.21
CA THR A 107 0.70 12.44 9.27
C THR A 107 -0.24 13.65 9.37
N ASP A 108 -0.06 14.50 10.38
CA ASP A 108 -0.84 15.73 10.54
C ASP A 108 -0.67 16.69 9.34
N ASP A 109 0.48 16.64 8.65
CA ASP A 109 0.72 17.37 7.40
C ASP A 109 0.32 16.56 6.14
N LEU A 110 -0.52 15.54 6.31
CA LEU A 110 -1.11 14.69 5.27
C LEU A 110 -0.10 13.96 4.37
N LYS A 111 1.12 13.70 4.86
CA LYS A 111 2.11 12.85 4.18
C LYS A 111 1.90 11.39 4.57
N ALA A 112 1.94 10.49 3.59
CA ALA A 112 1.91 9.06 3.90
C ALA A 112 3.29 8.57 4.34
N LYS A 113 3.35 7.90 5.50
CA LYS A 113 4.56 7.24 5.99
C LYS A 113 4.24 5.91 6.67
N HIS A 114 5.22 5.03 6.76
CA HIS A 114 5.12 3.84 7.61
C HIS A 114 5.45 4.20 9.06
N ILE A 115 4.64 3.66 9.96
CA ILE A 115 4.85 3.73 11.42
C ILE A 115 4.73 2.32 12.01
N ILE A 116 5.26 2.15 13.21
CA ILE A 116 5.15 0.93 14.01
C ILE A 116 4.29 1.25 15.23
N ILE A 117 3.28 0.45 15.48
CA ILE A 117 2.42 0.51 16.67
C ILE A 117 2.51 -0.81 17.44
N ASN A 118 2.27 -0.79 18.74
CA ASN A 118 2.18 -1.99 19.59
C ASN A 118 1.05 -1.92 20.62
N LYS A 119 0.22 -0.88 20.55
CA LYS A 119 -0.96 -0.71 21.39
C LYS A 119 -2.22 -0.88 20.55
N ILE A 120 -3.23 -1.53 21.12
CA ILE A 120 -4.49 -1.80 20.41
C ILE A 120 -5.23 -0.50 20.10
N GLU A 121 -5.11 0.52 20.94
CA GLU A 121 -5.74 1.83 20.79
C GLU A 121 -5.27 2.57 19.53
N ASP A 122 -4.05 2.26 19.05
CA ASP A 122 -3.44 2.93 17.90
C ASP A 122 -3.86 2.32 16.55
N TYR A 123 -4.63 1.21 16.54
CA TYR A 123 -5.02 0.55 15.28
C TYR A 123 -5.73 1.49 14.28
N PRO A 124 -6.49 2.53 14.71
CA PRO A 124 -7.15 3.43 13.75
C PRO A 124 -6.16 4.20 12.85
N LEU A 125 -4.91 4.38 13.29
CA LEU A 125 -3.87 5.05 12.51
C LEU A 125 -3.51 4.28 11.23
N LEU A 126 -3.66 2.95 11.23
CA LEU A 126 -3.25 2.10 10.13
C LEU A 126 -4.40 1.67 9.19
N ILE A 127 -5.65 1.92 9.56
CA ILE A 127 -6.80 1.57 8.71
C ILE A 127 -7.01 2.60 7.59
N GLY A 128 -7.73 2.19 6.56
CA GLY A 128 -8.03 3.02 5.39
C GLY A 128 -6.89 3.03 4.35
N SER A 129 -7.25 3.06 3.08
CA SER A 129 -6.28 3.17 1.98
C SER A 129 -5.69 4.57 1.90
N LYS A 130 -4.39 4.65 1.60
CA LYS A 130 -3.66 5.89 1.30
C LYS A 130 -3.16 5.78 -0.14
N TYR A 131 -3.88 6.40 -1.09
CA TYR A 131 -3.51 6.36 -2.51
C TYR A 131 -2.47 7.43 -2.82
N VAL A 132 -1.31 7.29 -2.18
CA VAL A 132 -0.11 8.11 -2.35
C VAL A 132 1.10 7.30 -1.89
N GLN A 133 2.29 7.58 -2.42
CA GLN A 133 3.49 6.85 -2.00
C GLN A 133 3.75 7.05 -0.51
N SER A 134 3.84 5.95 0.24
CA SER A 134 4.18 5.97 1.67
C SER A 134 5.69 5.91 1.87
N PHE A 135 6.21 6.82 2.68
CA PHE A 135 7.64 6.91 2.99
C PHE A 135 8.04 5.85 4.02
N ILE A 136 9.03 5.04 3.69
CA ILE A 136 9.56 3.98 4.58
C ILE A 136 10.52 4.55 5.63
N GLY A 137 11.34 5.54 5.27
CA GLY A 137 12.35 6.10 6.19
C GLY A 137 13.28 5.01 6.74
N THR A 138 13.43 4.95 8.06
CA THR A 138 14.25 3.97 8.80
C THR A 138 13.48 2.72 9.24
N THR A 139 12.24 2.59 8.89
CA THR A 139 11.32 1.54 9.37
C THR A 139 11.92 0.13 9.27
N TYR A 140 12.68 -0.19 8.22
CA TYR A 140 13.31 -1.51 8.11
C TYR A 140 14.41 -1.75 9.15
N LYS A 141 15.17 -0.71 9.51
CA LYS A 141 16.15 -0.79 10.62
C LYS A 141 15.46 -1.04 11.95
N ASP A 142 14.33 -0.35 12.18
CA ASP A 142 13.55 -0.46 13.41
C ASP A 142 12.94 -1.86 13.51
N ILE A 143 12.36 -2.40 12.44
CA ILE A 143 11.87 -3.79 12.37
C ILE A 143 13.01 -4.79 12.65
N ARG A 144 14.18 -4.62 12.02
CA ARG A 144 15.32 -5.51 12.29
C ARG A 144 15.74 -5.50 13.76
N LYS A 145 15.73 -4.33 14.41
CA LYS A 145 16.02 -4.21 15.83
C LYS A 145 15.04 -5.02 16.67
N LEU A 146 13.73 -4.89 16.43
CA LEU A 146 12.70 -5.66 17.11
C LEU A 146 12.87 -7.17 16.91
N LEU A 147 13.11 -7.63 15.68
CA LEU A 147 13.33 -9.04 15.37
C LEU A 147 14.58 -9.62 16.06
N LEU A 148 15.64 -8.82 16.19
CA LEU A 148 16.84 -9.22 16.94
C LEU A 148 16.63 -9.29 18.45
N GLN A 149 15.62 -8.60 18.97
CA GLN A 149 15.18 -8.68 20.37
C GLN A 149 14.21 -9.85 20.62
N GLY A 150 13.89 -10.64 19.60
CA GLY A 150 12.95 -11.77 19.70
C GLY A 150 11.48 -11.35 19.53
N GLU A 151 11.22 -10.09 19.24
CA GLU A 151 9.87 -9.57 19.08
C GLU A 151 9.20 -10.06 17.80
N LYS A 152 7.88 -10.10 17.80
CA LYS A 152 7.06 -10.44 16.63
C LYS A 152 6.58 -9.19 15.92
N VAL A 153 6.68 -9.19 14.60
CA VAL A 153 6.30 -8.03 13.77
C VAL A 153 5.35 -8.47 12.66
N LEU A 154 4.25 -7.73 12.50
CA LEU A 154 3.40 -7.78 11.32
C LEU A 154 3.70 -6.54 10.46
N PHE A 155 4.24 -6.74 9.26
CA PHE A 155 4.50 -5.66 8.30
C PHE A 155 3.46 -5.67 7.18
N SER A 156 2.80 -4.54 6.93
CA SER A 156 1.92 -4.35 5.78
C SER A 156 2.47 -3.26 4.87
N GLY A 157 2.53 -3.53 3.57
CA GLY A 157 3.00 -2.56 2.57
C GLY A 157 2.64 -2.99 1.15
N THR A 158 3.06 -2.20 0.17
CA THR A 158 2.99 -2.62 -1.23
C THR A 158 3.94 -3.80 -1.47
N PRO A 159 3.73 -4.64 -2.50
CA PRO A 159 4.60 -5.80 -2.75
C PRO A 159 6.08 -5.43 -2.89
N CYS A 160 6.37 -4.30 -3.53
CA CYS A 160 7.76 -3.82 -3.66
C CYS A 160 8.35 -3.33 -2.32
N GLN A 161 7.54 -2.87 -1.36
CA GLN A 161 7.99 -2.54 -0.01
C GLN A 161 8.26 -3.80 0.80
N VAL A 162 7.41 -4.83 0.70
CA VAL A 162 7.69 -6.15 1.30
C VAL A 162 8.98 -6.74 0.74
N ALA A 163 9.17 -6.70 -0.59
CA ALA A 163 10.41 -7.13 -1.23
C ALA A 163 11.62 -6.32 -0.74
N GLY A 164 11.46 -5.00 -0.54
CA GLY A 164 12.49 -4.14 0.02
C GLY A 164 12.89 -4.53 1.43
N LEU A 165 11.91 -4.87 2.28
CA LEU A 165 12.15 -5.34 3.64
C LEU A 165 12.95 -6.66 3.64
N TYR A 166 12.53 -7.66 2.87
CA TYR A 166 13.25 -8.94 2.78
C TYR A 166 14.64 -8.79 2.17
N ALA A 167 14.81 -7.95 1.15
CA ALA A 167 16.11 -7.64 0.56
C ALA A 167 17.06 -6.95 1.55
N PHE A 168 16.53 -6.16 2.48
CA PHE A 168 17.29 -5.57 3.59
C PHE A 168 17.64 -6.58 4.66
N LEU A 169 16.69 -7.42 5.10
CA LEU A 169 16.88 -8.38 6.19
C LEU A 169 17.75 -9.56 5.78
N LYS A 170 17.79 -9.95 4.51
CA LYS A 170 18.52 -11.11 3.96
C LYS A 170 18.04 -12.48 4.45
N LYS A 171 17.02 -12.53 5.29
CA LYS A 171 16.37 -13.75 5.78
C LYS A 171 14.88 -13.47 6.11
N ARG A 172 14.07 -14.52 6.24
CA ARG A 172 12.63 -14.38 6.44
C ARG A 172 12.18 -14.19 7.89
N TYR A 173 12.97 -14.61 8.87
CA TYR A 173 12.57 -14.59 10.30
C TYR A 173 11.22 -15.28 10.54
N GLU A 174 11.11 -16.54 10.09
CA GLU A 174 9.90 -17.35 10.27
C GLU A 174 9.42 -17.33 11.72
N SER A 175 8.10 -17.35 11.92
CA SER A 175 7.41 -17.22 13.21
C SER A 175 7.58 -15.88 13.96
N GLN A 176 8.47 -14.99 13.53
CA GLN A 176 8.64 -13.65 14.11
C GLN A 176 8.18 -12.52 13.17
N LEU A 177 8.48 -12.63 11.87
CA LEU A 177 8.05 -11.66 10.87
C LEU A 177 6.92 -12.22 10.02
N PHE A 178 5.78 -11.52 10.03
CA PHE A 178 4.61 -11.78 9.20
C PHE A 178 4.43 -10.63 8.23
N THR A 179 4.16 -10.93 6.97
CA THR A 179 4.05 -9.90 5.94
C THR A 179 2.72 -9.97 5.19
N VAL A 180 2.13 -8.80 4.98
CA VAL A 180 0.89 -8.64 4.21
C VAL A 180 1.13 -7.64 3.11
N ASP A 181 0.99 -8.06 1.85
CA ASP A 181 1.00 -7.14 0.73
C ASP A 181 -0.39 -6.91 0.12
N LEU A 182 -0.46 -6.03 -0.85
CA LEU A 182 -1.68 -5.56 -1.46
C LEU A 182 -1.75 -5.96 -2.94
N LEU A 183 -2.97 -6.14 -3.48
CA LEU A 183 -3.22 -6.06 -4.91
C LEU A 183 -3.06 -4.59 -5.34
N CYS A 184 -1.85 -4.21 -5.73
CA CYS A 184 -1.44 -2.83 -5.90
C CYS A 184 -1.69 -2.32 -7.32
N HIS A 185 -2.42 -1.21 -7.45
CA HIS A 185 -2.64 -0.52 -8.73
C HIS A 185 -1.39 0.26 -9.18
N GLY A 186 -0.59 0.73 -8.24
CA GLY A 186 0.55 1.61 -8.42
C GLY A 186 0.56 2.68 -7.33
N VAL A 187 1.65 3.43 -7.22
CA VAL A 187 1.78 4.49 -6.22
C VAL A 187 1.81 5.87 -6.88
N PRO A 188 0.86 6.76 -6.52
CA PRO A 188 0.84 8.15 -7.00
C PRO A 188 1.98 8.99 -6.43
N SER A 189 2.32 10.07 -7.15
CA SER A 189 3.29 11.07 -6.71
C SER A 189 2.82 11.78 -5.44
N PRO A 190 3.67 11.86 -4.39
CA PRO A 190 3.40 12.69 -3.22
C PRO A 190 3.21 14.17 -3.55
N GLN A 191 3.92 14.70 -4.55
CA GLN A 191 3.79 16.09 -4.94
C GLN A 191 2.43 16.38 -5.58
N ILE A 192 1.94 15.51 -6.46
CA ILE A 192 0.60 15.65 -7.06
C ILE A 192 -0.49 15.64 -5.97
N PHE A 193 -0.35 14.79 -4.95
CA PHE A 193 -1.28 14.80 -3.83
C PHE A 193 -1.22 16.12 -3.04
N LYS A 194 -0.02 16.63 -2.76
CA LYS A 194 0.19 17.91 -2.10
C LYS A 194 -0.43 19.07 -2.90
N ASP A 195 -0.27 19.07 -4.23
CA ASP A 195 -0.83 20.13 -5.08
C ASP A 195 -2.35 20.05 -5.16
N TYR A 196 -2.92 18.83 -5.12
CA TYR A 196 -4.36 18.64 -4.99
C TYR A 196 -4.89 19.18 -3.65
N LEU A 197 -4.19 18.94 -2.54
CA LEU A 197 -4.54 19.52 -1.23
C LEU A 197 -4.45 21.06 -1.24
N ASN A 198 -3.44 21.63 -1.90
CA ASN A 198 -3.31 23.07 -2.07
C ASN A 198 -4.44 23.67 -2.94
N HIS A 199 -4.86 22.94 -3.98
CA HIS A 199 -6.02 23.33 -4.78
C HIS A 199 -7.30 23.36 -3.93
N LEU A 200 -7.58 22.32 -3.15
CA LEU A 200 -8.71 22.28 -2.22
C LEU A 200 -8.66 23.44 -1.22
N LYS A 201 -7.47 23.71 -0.65
CA LYS A 201 -7.26 24.85 0.25
C LYS A 201 -7.62 26.17 -0.42
N SER A 202 -7.20 26.41 -1.65
CA SER A 202 -7.50 27.64 -2.39
C SER A 202 -8.98 27.75 -2.74
N THR A 203 -9.62 26.64 -3.15
CA THR A 203 -11.04 26.59 -3.53
C THR A 203 -11.96 26.84 -2.34
N HIS A 204 -11.62 26.31 -1.16
CA HIS A 204 -12.46 26.41 0.05
C HIS A 204 -12.01 27.53 1.00
N ASN A 205 -10.89 28.19 0.73
CA ASN A 205 -10.25 29.20 1.59
C ASN A 205 -10.04 28.69 3.05
N ALA A 206 -9.69 27.41 3.18
CA ALA A 206 -9.47 26.73 4.46
C ALA A 206 -8.44 25.61 4.32
N ASN A 207 -7.66 25.31 5.38
CA ASN A 207 -6.66 24.26 5.31
C ASN A 207 -7.31 22.87 5.43
N VAL A 208 -6.86 21.93 4.60
CA VAL A 208 -7.24 20.52 4.76
C VAL A 208 -6.50 19.92 5.95
N ILE A 209 -7.24 19.40 6.92
CA ILE A 209 -6.69 18.81 8.17
C ILE A 209 -6.88 17.28 8.25
N ASP A 210 -7.74 16.68 7.44
CA ASP A 210 -7.91 15.23 7.32
C ASP A 210 -8.37 14.89 5.91
N PHE A 211 -7.90 13.76 5.37
CA PHE A 211 -8.25 13.30 4.04
C PHE A 211 -8.53 11.80 4.03
N LYS A 212 -9.73 11.41 3.63
CA LYS A 212 -10.16 10.03 3.49
C LYS A 212 -10.28 9.68 2.00
N PHE A 213 -9.40 8.84 1.51
CA PHE A 213 -9.40 8.40 0.10
C PHE A 213 -10.57 7.47 -0.24
N ARG A 214 -11.07 6.75 0.76
CA ARG A 214 -12.21 5.82 0.61
C ARG A 214 -12.96 5.73 1.92
N GLU A 215 -14.11 6.36 1.96
CA GLU A 215 -15.06 6.28 3.07
C GLU A 215 -16.35 5.64 2.55
N LYS A 216 -16.95 4.75 3.33
CA LYS A 216 -18.25 4.17 2.99
C LYS A 216 -19.36 5.20 3.26
N PRO A 217 -20.39 5.31 2.42
CA PRO A 217 -21.55 4.44 2.59
C PRO A 217 -21.64 3.25 1.63
N GLY A 218 -20.96 3.23 0.51
CA GLY A 218 -20.94 2.09 -0.41
C GLY A 218 -19.53 1.61 -0.72
N TRP A 219 -19.32 0.33 -0.92
CA TRP A 219 -18.00 -0.20 -1.26
C TRP A 219 -17.64 0.07 -2.72
N ARG A 220 -18.61 -0.11 -3.63
CA ARG A 220 -18.41 0.06 -5.07
C ARG A 220 -18.35 1.53 -5.45
N ARG A 221 -19.18 2.35 -4.82
CA ARG A 221 -19.21 3.81 -5.00
C ARG A 221 -18.92 4.52 -3.69
N TYR A 222 -17.65 4.47 -3.28
CA TYR A 222 -17.17 5.10 -2.05
C TYR A 222 -17.05 6.63 -2.18
N GLN A 223 -17.06 7.28 -1.03
CA GLN A 223 -16.79 8.71 -0.89
C GLN A 223 -15.29 8.99 -0.71
N VAL A 224 -14.88 10.16 -1.17
CA VAL A 224 -13.60 10.82 -0.84
C VAL A 224 -13.96 12.05 -0.03
N ILE A 225 -13.33 12.22 1.13
CA ILE A 225 -13.68 13.29 2.07
C ILE A 225 -12.43 14.07 2.43
N ALA A 226 -12.44 15.38 2.17
CA ALA A 226 -11.52 16.33 2.76
C ALA A 226 -12.21 17.07 3.89
N LYS A 227 -11.55 17.16 5.07
CA LYS A 227 -12.01 17.98 6.19
C LYS A 227 -11.13 19.20 6.33
N PHE A 228 -11.74 20.33 6.62
CA PHE A 228 -11.06 21.61 6.74
C PHE A 228 -11.01 22.10 8.20
N ASP A 229 -10.09 23.01 8.48
CA ASP A 229 -9.90 23.62 9.79
C ASP A 229 -11.09 24.52 10.24
N ASP A 230 -11.97 24.91 9.32
CA ASP A 230 -13.23 25.58 9.61
C ASP A 230 -14.41 24.62 9.90
N ASN A 231 -14.12 23.33 10.14
CA ASN A 231 -15.05 22.22 10.36
C ASN A 231 -15.93 21.83 9.16
N LYS A 232 -15.78 22.44 8.01
CA LYS A 232 -16.45 22.01 6.78
C LYS A 232 -15.84 20.75 6.19
N LYS A 233 -16.57 20.13 5.28
CA LYS A 233 -16.12 18.95 4.53
C LYS A 233 -16.43 19.16 3.05
N ASP A 234 -15.48 18.77 2.20
CA ASP A 234 -15.73 18.48 0.81
C ASP A 234 -15.93 16.97 0.66
N ILE A 235 -17.08 16.58 0.07
CA ILE A 235 -17.46 15.18 -0.12
C ILE A 235 -17.70 14.96 -1.61
N SER A 236 -16.88 14.14 -2.20
CA SER A 236 -17.01 13.68 -3.58
C SER A 236 -17.06 12.16 -3.63
N TYR A 237 -17.32 11.60 -4.81
CA TYR A 237 -17.37 10.15 -4.99
C TYR A 237 -16.24 9.69 -5.90
N LYS A 238 -15.97 8.38 -5.91
CA LYS A 238 -14.97 7.73 -6.76
C LYS A 238 -14.98 8.22 -8.21
N ASP A 239 -16.15 8.41 -8.76
CA ASP A 239 -16.41 8.77 -10.16
C ASP A 239 -16.40 10.29 -10.43
N THR A 240 -16.46 11.11 -9.39
CA THR A 240 -16.46 12.58 -9.47
C THR A 240 -15.20 13.23 -8.89
N ASN A 241 -14.50 12.55 -7.96
CA ASN A 241 -13.28 13.10 -7.37
C ASN A 241 -12.12 13.08 -8.39
N GLU A 242 -11.56 14.25 -8.67
CA GLU A 242 -10.52 14.44 -9.68
C GLU A 242 -9.28 13.62 -9.35
N TYR A 243 -8.77 13.69 -8.11
CA TYR A 243 -7.57 12.97 -7.72
C TYR A 243 -7.70 11.45 -7.91
N ILE A 244 -8.84 10.88 -7.51
CA ILE A 244 -9.11 9.44 -7.65
C ILE A 244 -9.25 9.06 -9.13
N LYS A 245 -9.89 9.88 -9.95
CA LYS A 245 -9.99 9.65 -11.40
C LYS A 245 -8.61 9.61 -12.06
N GLY A 246 -7.77 10.61 -11.78
CA GLY A 246 -6.40 10.66 -12.31
C GLY A 246 -5.54 9.50 -11.83
N PHE A 247 -5.68 9.09 -10.55
CA PHE A 247 -5.03 7.89 -10.00
C PHE A 247 -5.45 6.62 -10.75
N LEU A 248 -6.76 6.42 -10.96
CA LEU A 248 -7.28 5.23 -11.65
C LEU A 248 -6.91 5.19 -13.13
N LYS A 249 -6.83 6.34 -13.80
CA LYS A 249 -6.28 6.46 -15.15
C LYS A 249 -4.79 6.13 -15.21
N GLY A 250 -4.08 6.33 -14.09
CA GLY A 250 -2.65 6.05 -13.99
C GLY A 250 -1.74 7.17 -14.49
N ASN A 251 -2.20 8.42 -14.59
CA ASN A 251 -1.44 9.52 -15.18
C ASN A 251 -0.19 9.91 -14.37
N PHE A 252 -0.22 9.76 -13.05
CA PHE A 252 0.86 10.21 -12.15
C PHE A 252 1.38 9.09 -11.23
N LEU A 253 1.39 7.86 -11.71
CA LEU A 253 2.04 6.75 -11.01
C LEU A 253 3.55 6.79 -11.20
N ARG A 254 4.28 6.20 -10.24
CA ARG A 254 5.73 6.01 -10.34
C ARG A 254 6.07 5.17 -11.59
N SER A 255 7.13 5.56 -12.33
CA SER A 255 7.50 4.89 -13.59
C SER A 255 7.65 3.38 -13.46
N SER A 256 8.23 2.88 -12.35
CA SER A 256 8.38 1.46 -12.08
C SER A 256 7.06 0.70 -11.94
N CYS A 257 5.93 1.38 -11.66
CA CYS A 257 4.63 0.73 -11.52
C CYS A 257 4.09 0.20 -12.83
N TYR A 258 4.46 0.78 -13.98
CA TYR A 258 4.01 0.33 -15.30
C TYR A 258 4.74 -0.93 -15.80
N ASN A 259 5.90 -1.26 -15.18
CA ASN A 259 6.66 -2.47 -15.43
C ASN A 259 6.90 -3.24 -14.11
N CYS A 260 5.87 -3.28 -13.26
CA CYS A 260 5.98 -3.81 -11.91
C CYS A 260 6.29 -5.31 -11.93
N ALA A 261 7.40 -5.70 -11.32
CA ALA A 261 7.84 -7.09 -11.19
C ALA A 261 7.00 -7.93 -10.20
N TYR A 262 6.04 -7.30 -9.51
CA TYR A 262 5.25 -7.91 -8.44
C TYR A 262 3.77 -8.07 -8.77
N THR A 263 3.37 -7.80 -10.00
CA THR A 263 2.01 -8.02 -10.50
C THR A 263 1.89 -9.40 -11.15
N ASN A 264 2.12 -10.42 -10.36
CA ASN A 264 2.07 -11.84 -10.73
C ASN A 264 1.68 -12.69 -9.51
N LEU A 265 1.60 -13.99 -9.68
CA LEU A 265 1.28 -14.96 -8.64
C LEU A 265 2.50 -15.36 -7.78
N ASP A 266 3.73 -15.05 -8.20
CA ASP A 266 4.95 -15.22 -7.40
C ASP A 266 5.02 -14.10 -6.35
N ARG A 267 4.25 -14.29 -5.26
CA ARG A 267 4.12 -13.30 -4.18
C ARG A 267 5.29 -13.41 -3.20
N VAL A 268 5.80 -12.26 -2.78
CA VAL A 268 6.93 -12.20 -1.83
C VAL A 268 6.47 -12.19 -0.38
N SER A 269 5.21 -11.83 -0.11
CA SER A 269 4.61 -11.74 1.22
C SER A 269 4.03 -13.08 1.69
N ASP A 270 3.71 -13.17 2.98
CA ASP A 270 3.02 -14.32 3.55
C ASP A 270 1.53 -14.33 3.18
N LEU A 271 0.91 -13.15 3.14
CA LEU A 271 -0.48 -12.95 2.72
C LEU A 271 -0.56 -11.82 1.69
N THR A 272 -1.44 -11.98 0.70
CA THR A 272 -1.84 -10.93 -0.22
C THR A 272 -3.31 -10.58 0.00
N ILE A 273 -3.62 -9.30 0.16
CA ILE A 273 -4.99 -8.83 0.35
C ILE A 273 -5.39 -7.81 -0.73
N GLY A 274 -6.69 -7.74 -1.01
CA GLY A 274 -7.24 -6.77 -1.95
C GLY A 274 -8.76 -6.67 -1.85
N ASP A 275 -9.34 -5.81 -2.68
CA ASP A 275 -10.79 -5.81 -2.90
C ASP A 275 -11.17 -6.98 -3.81
N PHE A 276 -12.22 -7.71 -3.48
CA PHE A 276 -12.75 -8.78 -4.32
C PHE A 276 -13.84 -8.26 -5.27
N TRP A 277 -13.46 -7.34 -6.17
CA TRP A 277 -14.40 -6.64 -7.06
C TRP A 277 -15.31 -7.55 -7.89
N ASN A 278 -14.81 -8.72 -8.29
CA ASN A 278 -15.53 -9.69 -9.10
C ASN A 278 -16.02 -10.87 -8.25
N TYR A 279 -16.32 -10.59 -6.96
CA TYR A 279 -16.92 -11.58 -6.11
C TYR A 279 -18.28 -11.98 -6.64
N PHE A 280 -18.47 -13.27 -6.77
CA PHE A 280 -19.76 -13.90 -7.09
C PHE A 280 -20.06 -14.92 -6.01
N SER A 281 -21.28 -14.88 -5.52
CA SER A 281 -21.79 -15.96 -4.70
C SER A 281 -21.95 -17.20 -5.58
N ASP A 282 -21.17 -18.24 -5.27
CA ASP A 282 -21.32 -19.54 -5.97
C ASP A 282 -22.55 -20.31 -5.43
N ASN A 283 -23.09 -19.90 -4.28
CA ASN A 283 -24.26 -20.46 -3.63
C ASN A 283 -25.19 -19.34 -3.16
N VAL A 284 -26.48 -19.51 -3.41
CA VAL A 284 -27.57 -18.58 -3.01
C VAL A 284 -27.88 -18.66 -1.49
N ASN A 285 -26.93 -19.08 -0.67
CA ASN A 285 -27.11 -19.08 0.78
C ASN A 285 -27.03 -17.64 1.31
N SER A 286 -27.92 -17.28 2.19
CA SER A 286 -28.11 -15.92 2.76
C SER A 286 -26.85 -15.30 3.40
N GLU A 287 -25.83 -16.09 3.72
CA GLU A 287 -24.59 -15.65 4.33
C GLU A 287 -23.51 -15.23 3.30
N ASP A 288 -23.66 -15.61 2.03
CA ASP A 288 -22.71 -15.36 0.93
C ASP A 288 -23.18 -14.22 -0.01
N ILE A 289 -23.84 -13.18 0.53
CA ILE A 289 -24.41 -12.08 -0.25
C ILE A 289 -23.45 -10.88 -0.29
N ASP A 290 -23.24 -10.35 -1.49
CA ASP A 290 -22.60 -9.03 -1.68
C ASP A 290 -23.59 -7.92 -1.30
N ASP A 291 -23.43 -7.39 -0.07
CA ASP A 291 -24.25 -6.35 0.53
C ASP A 291 -23.69 -4.93 0.31
N ASP A 292 -22.77 -4.76 -0.61
CA ASP A 292 -22.01 -3.51 -0.90
C ASP A 292 -21.26 -2.91 0.33
N LYS A 293 -21.03 -3.71 1.37
CA LYS A 293 -20.26 -3.28 2.55
C LYS A 293 -18.78 -3.61 2.45
N GLY A 294 -18.35 -4.21 1.35
CA GLY A 294 -16.97 -4.58 1.04
C GLY A 294 -16.64 -6.03 1.38
N ILE A 295 -15.96 -6.67 0.42
CA ILE A 295 -15.46 -8.03 0.50
C ILE A 295 -13.97 -7.98 0.20
N SER A 296 -13.14 -8.51 1.11
CA SER A 296 -11.70 -8.63 0.91
C SER A 296 -11.38 -9.97 0.26
N MET A 297 -10.50 -9.94 -0.76
CA MET A 297 -9.81 -11.11 -1.27
C MET A 297 -8.60 -11.36 -0.38
N LEU A 298 -8.38 -12.61 0.00
CA LEU A 298 -7.18 -13.09 0.68
C LEU A 298 -6.53 -14.19 -0.16
N LEU A 299 -5.24 -14.04 -0.48
CA LEU A 299 -4.39 -15.13 -0.92
C LEU A 299 -3.44 -15.51 0.22
N ILE A 300 -3.36 -16.79 0.51
CA ILE A 300 -2.38 -17.35 1.43
C ILE A 300 -1.19 -17.83 0.60
N ASN A 301 -0.02 -17.25 0.85
CA ASN A 301 1.18 -17.51 0.06
C ASN A 301 2.15 -18.46 0.80
N THR A 302 2.14 -18.46 2.15
CA THR A 302 3.03 -19.29 2.99
C THR A 302 2.30 -19.91 4.18
N GLN A 303 2.91 -20.93 4.80
CA GLN A 303 2.43 -21.51 6.07
C GLN A 303 2.43 -20.48 7.20
N ASN A 304 3.40 -19.56 7.20
CA ASN A 304 3.48 -18.47 8.15
C ASN A 304 2.22 -17.57 8.03
N GLY A 305 1.85 -17.19 6.80
CA GLY A 305 0.61 -16.47 6.51
C GLY A 305 -0.65 -17.25 6.91
N LYS A 306 -0.69 -18.55 6.62
CA LYS A 306 -1.79 -19.44 7.03
C LYS A 306 -1.98 -19.46 8.54
N SER A 307 -0.88 -19.48 9.31
CA SER A 307 -0.92 -19.44 10.77
C SER A 307 -1.54 -18.13 11.29
N LEU A 308 -1.17 -16.99 10.71
CA LEU A 308 -1.73 -15.68 11.07
C LEU A 308 -3.23 -15.61 10.75
N PHE A 309 -3.62 -16.04 9.54
CA PHE A 309 -5.03 -16.07 9.14
C PHE A 309 -5.86 -16.99 10.03
N THR A 310 -5.34 -18.17 10.39
CA THR A 310 -6.05 -19.13 11.25
C THR A 310 -6.42 -18.52 12.60
N LYS A 311 -5.55 -17.69 13.16
CA LYS A 311 -5.81 -16.97 14.41
C LYS A 311 -6.86 -15.87 14.25
N ALA A 312 -6.89 -15.20 13.10
CA ALA A 312 -7.85 -14.12 12.83
C ALA A 312 -9.25 -14.60 12.39
N LYS A 313 -9.44 -15.89 12.10
CA LYS A 313 -10.70 -16.46 11.59
C LYS A 313 -11.89 -16.22 12.52
N GLU A 314 -11.67 -16.15 13.83
CA GLU A 314 -12.75 -15.95 14.81
C GLU A 314 -13.46 -14.59 14.61
N ASP A 315 -12.75 -13.58 14.13
CA ASP A 315 -13.27 -12.26 13.83
C ASP A 315 -13.83 -12.09 12.42
N LEU A 316 -13.72 -13.14 11.58
CA LEU A 316 -14.03 -13.07 10.15
C LEU A 316 -15.19 -14.01 9.76
N ILE A 317 -16.03 -13.52 8.84
CA ILE A 317 -16.81 -14.39 7.94
C ILE A 317 -15.92 -14.61 6.73
N TYR A 318 -15.75 -15.88 6.32
CA TYR A 318 -14.86 -16.22 5.22
C TYR A 318 -15.36 -17.45 4.46
N PHE A 319 -15.10 -17.46 3.15
CA PHE A 319 -15.45 -18.54 2.24
C PHE A 319 -14.24 -18.88 1.36
N ALA A 320 -13.88 -20.15 1.31
CA ALA A 320 -12.92 -20.63 0.32
C ALA A 320 -13.50 -20.45 -1.08
N LYS A 321 -12.69 -20.01 -2.03
CA LYS A 321 -13.10 -19.78 -3.41
C LYS A 321 -12.22 -20.57 -4.38
N ASP A 322 -12.75 -20.86 -5.56
CA ASP A 322 -11.98 -21.44 -6.64
C ASP A 322 -10.84 -20.50 -7.02
N PHE A 323 -9.61 -21.02 -6.97
CA PHE A 323 -8.40 -20.21 -7.21
C PHE A 323 -8.38 -19.65 -8.63
N GLN A 324 -8.59 -20.51 -9.65
CA GLN A 324 -8.48 -20.12 -11.06
C GLN A 324 -9.52 -19.05 -11.43
N LYS A 325 -10.77 -19.27 -11.06
CA LYS A 325 -11.87 -18.32 -11.31
C LYS A 325 -11.64 -16.97 -10.62
N SER A 326 -11.06 -17.00 -9.42
CA SER A 326 -10.82 -15.78 -8.63
C SER A 326 -9.68 -14.95 -9.18
N ILE A 327 -8.57 -15.58 -9.59
CA ILE A 327 -7.40 -14.88 -10.11
C ILE A 327 -7.63 -14.35 -11.53
N GLU A 328 -8.37 -15.08 -12.37
CA GLU A 328 -8.65 -14.70 -13.77
C GLU A 328 -9.20 -13.27 -13.86
N LYS A 329 -10.09 -12.90 -12.96
CA LYS A 329 -10.73 -11.58 -12.91
C LYS A 329 -9.97 -10.54 -12.07
N SER A 330 -8.75 -10.86 -11.63
CA SER A 330 -7.92 -10.00 -10.79
C SER A 330 -6.67 -9.53 -11.55
N PRO A 331 -6.78 -8.51 -12.42
CA PRO A 331 -5.71 -8.14 -13.36
C PRO A 331 -4.38 -7.80 -12.67
N ARG A 332 -4.41 -7.35 -11.40
CA ARG A 332 -3.17 -7.04 -10.64
C ARG A 332 -2.40 -8.28 -10.17
N LEU A 333 -2.92 -9.48 -10.41
CA LEU A 333 -2.20 -10.76 -10.25
C LEU A 333 -1.53 -11.24 -11.55
N HIS A 334 -1.72 -10.53 -12.68
CA HIS A 334 -1.21 -10.98 -13.98
C HIS A 334 -0.42 -9.92 -14.73
N LYS A 335 -0.78 -8.64 -14.55
CA LYS A 335 -0.15 -7.55 -15.31
C LYS A 335 -0.18 -6.22 -14.54
N PRO A 336 0.84 -5.38 -14.73
CA PRO A 336 0.89 -4.04 -14.17
C PRO A 336 -0.19 -3.12 -14.73
N THR A 337 -0.36 -1.96 -14.14
CA THR A 337 -1.17 -0.89 -14.70
C THR A 337 -0.59 -0.47 -16.05
N LYS A 338 -1.44 -0.40 -17.08
CA LYS A 338 -1.01 0.08 -18.39
C LYS A 338 -0.54 1.54 -18.27
N LYS A 339 0.62 1.86 -18.84
CA LYS A 339 1.08 3.25 -18.94
C LYS A 339 0.14 4.00 -19.89
N PRO A 340 -0.48 5.14 -19.46
CA PRO A 340 -1.33 5.93 -20.33
C PRO A 340 -0.52 6.52 -21.50
N GLU A 341 -1.13 6.68 -22.64
CA GLU A 341 -0.51 7.36 -23.80
C GLU A 341 -0.20 8.83 -23.47
N THR A 342 -1.00 9.43 -22.59
CA THR A 342 -0.86 10.80 -22.10
C THR A 342 0.22 10.98 -21.04
N TYR A 343 0.93 9.93 -20.61
CA TYR A 343 1.85 10.00 -19.47
C TYR A 343 2.99 11.01 -19.67
N GLU A 344 3.64 10.99 -20.83
CA GLU A 344 4.77 11.91 -21.09
C GLU A 344 4.28 13.36 -21.19
N GLN A 345 3.16 13.57 -21.88
CA GLN A 345 2.51 14.87 -22.01
C GLN A 345 2.06 15.40 -20.65
N PHE A 346 1.50 14.54 -19.78
CA PHE A 346 1.13 14.91 -18.43
C PHE A 346 2.30 15.55 -17.66
N TRP A 347 3.49 14.95 -17.71
CA TRP A 347 4.64 15.49 -16.98
C TRP A 347 5.29 16.71 -17.65
N GLN A 348 5.16 16.85 -18.96
CA GLN A 348 5.56 18.07 -19.67
C GLN A 348 4.65 19.24 -19.28
N ASP A 349 3.34 19.05 -19.33
CA ASP A 349 2.36 20.07 -19.00
C ASP A 349 2.41 20.42 -17.51
N TYR A 350 2.62 19.43 -16.63
CA TYR A 350 2.78 19.66 -15.20
C TYR A 350 3.97 20.59 -14.87
N ALA A 351 5.02 20.57 -15.69
CA ALA A 351 6.18 21.46 -15.54
C ALA A 351 5.93 22.88 -16.06
N GLN A 352 4.89 23.11 -16.88
CA GLN A 352 4.66 24.35 -17.62
C GLN A 352 3.37 25.07 -17.23
N HIS A 353 2.40 24.37 -16.68
CA HIS A 353 1.08 24.89 -16.36
C HIS A 353 0.75 24.80 -14.88
N ASP A 354 -0.23 25.58 -14.45
CA ASP A 354 -0.76 25.52 -13.10
C ASP A 354 -1.59 24.24 -12.85
N PHE A 355 -1.90 23.98 -11.59
CA PHE A 355 -2.60 22.76 -11.22
C PHE A 355 -4.08 22.75 -11.67
N SER A 356 -4.69 23.93 -11.91
CA SER A 356 -6.05 24.05 -12.44
C SER A 356 -6.11 23.55 -13.89
N TYR A 357 -5.10 23.88 -14.70
CA TYR A 357 -4.97 23.30 -16.04
C TYR A 357 -4.85 21.77 -15.98
N MET A 358 -4.02 21.26 -15.05
CA MET A 358 -3.83 19.81 -14.89
C MET A 358 -5.13 19.10 -14.53
N LEU A 359 -5.91 19.65 -13.59
CA LEU A 359 -7.21 19.10 -13.19
C LEU A 359 -8.17 19.00 -14.37
N LYS A 360 -8.25 20.04 -15.17
CA LYS A 360 -9.17 20.10 -16.32
C LYS A 360 -8.84 19.07 -17.41
N ASN A 361 -7.55 18.81 -17.65
CA ASN A 361 -7.12 18.04 -18.82
C ASN A 361 -6.79 16.58 -18.50
N TYR A 362 -6.45 16.23 -17.25
CA TYR A 362 -5.89 14.92 -16.90
C TYR A 362 -6.62 14.17 -15.77
N PHE A 363 -7.46 14.85 -15.00
CA PHE A 363 -8.11 14.29 -13.80
C PHE A 363 -9.62 14.04 -13.93
#